data_da26e242a35918985c0ce58d9a2804fa
#
_entry.id   da26e242a35918985c0ce58d9a2804fa
#
_cell.length_a   1.000
_cell.length_b   1.000
_cell.length_c   1.000
_cell.angle_alpha   90.00
_cell.angle_beta   90.00
_cell.angle_gamma   90.00
#
_symmetry.space_group_name_H-M   'P 1'
#
loop_
_entity.id
_entity.type
_entity.pdbx_description
1 polymer ?
#
loop_
_entity_poly.entity_id
_entity_poly.type
_entity_poly.pdbx_seq_one_letter_code
_entity_poly.pdbx_strand_id
1 'polypeptide(L)'
;MWIGIISLFPEMFRAITDYGVTGRAVKSGLLSIQSWSPRDFTHDRHRTVDDRPYGGGPGMLMMVQPLRDAIHAAKAAAGEGAKVIYLSPQGRKLDQAGVSELATNQKLILVCGRYEGIDERVIQTEIDEEWSIGDYVLSGGELPAMTLIDSVSRFIPGVLGHEASATEDSFAEGLLDCPHYTRPEVLEGMEVPSVLLSGNHAEIRRWRLKQSLGRTWLRRPELLENLALTEEQARLLAEFKTEHAQQQHKHDGMA
;
A
#
# COMPACT_ATOMS: atom_id res chain seq x y z
N MET A 1 -0.06 10.34 13.30
CA MET A 1 0.69 10.60 12.03
C MET A 1 0.08 11.79 11.31
N TRP A 2 0.89 12.65 10.73
CA TRP A 2 0.42 13.80 9.93
C TRP A 2 0.83 13.60 8.45
N ILE A 3 -0.09 13.86 7.51
CA ILE A 3 0.15 13.73 6.06
C ILE A 3 -0.33 15.00 5.35
N GLY A 4 0.60 15.68 4.70
CA GLY A 4 0.34 16.76 3.75
C GLY A 4 0.19 16.20 2.34
N ILE A 5 -0.75 16.73 1.58
CA ILE A 5 -1.01 16.28 0.20
C ILE A 5 -0.91 17.48 -0.73
N ILE A 6 -0.06 17.37 -1.75
CA ILE A 6 0.00 18.33 -2.85
C ILE A 6 -0.72 17.72 -4.04
N SER A 7 -1.88 18.26 -4.42
CA SER A 7 -2.71 17.72 -5.49
C SER A 7 -3.54 18.79 -6.19
N LEU A 8 -3.76 18.60 -7.49
CA LEU A 8 -4.70 19.42 -8.27
C LEU A 8 -6.17 19.04 -7.99
N PHE A 9 -6.40 17.89 -7.35
CA PHE A 9 -7.73 17.33 -7.08
C PHE A 9 -7.84 16.85 -5.62
N PRO A 10 -7.72 17.75 -4.63
CA PRO A 10 -7.77 17.38 -3.21
C PRO A 10 -9.07 16.68 -2.80
N GLU A 11 -10.17 16.93 -3.50
CA GLU A 11 -11.47 16.31 -3.22
C GLU A 11 -11.48 14.79 -3.42
N MET A 12 -10.56 14.24 -4.24
CA MET A 12 -10.44 12.80 -4.45
C MET A 12 -10.12 12.06 -3.14
N PHE A 13 -9.44 12.71 -2.22
CA PHE A 13 -9.02 12.10 -0.95
C PHE A 13 -10.18 11.86 0.03
N ARG A 14 -11.37 12.40 -0.23
CA ARG A 14 -12.58 12.07 0.52
C ARG A 14 -12.89 10.58 0.51
N ALA A 15 -12.45 9.86 -0.51
CA ALA A 15 -12.58 8.41 -0.57
C ALA A 15 -11.94 7.70 0.62
N ILE A 16 -10.88 8.25 1.19
CA ILE A 16 -10.15 7.67 2.33
C ILE A 16 -10.33 8.46 3.62
N THR A 17 -10.66 9.75 3.57
CA THR A 17 -10.87 10.56 4.78
C THR A 17 -12.26 10.40 5.38
N ASP A 18 -13.26 10.08 4.56
CA ASP A 18 -14.65 10.00 5.00
C ASP A 18 -15.08 8.56 5.34
N TYR A 19 -14.41 7.54 4.81
CA TYR A 19 -14.83 6.15 4.84
C TYR A 19 -13.75 5.20 5.38
N GLY A 20 -14.19 4.01 5.79
CA GLY A 20 -13.33 2.89 6.13
C GLY A 20 -12.48 3.09 7.39
N VAL A 21 -11.36 2.37 7.42
CA VAL A 21 -10.40 2.38 8.53
C VAL A 21 -9.69 3.73 8.61
N THR A 22 -9.23 4.26 7.47
CA THR A 22 -8.57 5.57 7.37
C THR A 22 -9.48 6.70 7.80
N GLY A 23 -10.77 6.71 7.37
CA GLY A 23 -11.75 7.71 7.81
C GLY A 23 -12.00 7.67 9.31
N ARG A 24 -11.99 6.49 9.95
CA ARG A 24 -12.05 6.39 11.42
C ARG A 24 -10.81 6.94 12.09
N ALA A 25 -9.62 6.65 11.54
CA ALA A 25 -8.35 7.17 12.04
C ALA A 25 -8.29 8.70 11.99
N VAL A 26 -8.82 9.31 10.92
CA VAL A 26 -8.94 10.77 10.80
C VAL A 26 -9.91 11.32 11.86
N LYS A 27 -11.11 10.74 11.99
CA LYS A 27 -12.12 11.17 12.96
C LYS A 27 -11.65 11.05 14.42
N SER A 28 -10.84 10.05 14.71
CA SER A 28 -10.26 9.84 16.06
C SER A 28 -8.98 10.64 16.32
N GLY A 29 -8.48 11.38 15.34
CA GLY A 29 -7.27 12.20 15.47
C GLY A 29 -5.94 11.39 15.42
N LEU A 30 -6.00 10.08 15.13
CA LEU A 30 -4.80 9.25 14.97
C LEU A 30 -4.06 9.57 13.66
N LEU A 31 -4.81 9.98 12.64
CA LEU A 31 -4.32 10.42 11.35
C LEU A 31 -4.82 11.84 11.07
N SER A 32 -3.92 12.76 10.75
CA SER A 32 -4.24 14.13 10.32
C SER A 32 -3.86 14.29 8.86
N ILE A 33 -4.79 14.72 8.03
CA ILE A 33 -4.57 14.95 6.60
C ILE A 33 -4.89 16.40 6.27
N GLN A 34 -3.95 17.08 5.60
CA GLN A 34 -4.12 18.43 5.06
C GLN A 34 -3.72 18.44 3.58
N SER A 35 -4.37 19.27 2.79
CA SER A 35 -4.09 19.34 1.35
C SER A 35 -3.83 20.76 0.89
N TRP A 36 -2.96 20.88 -0.11
CA TRP A 36 -2.64 22.11 -0.81
C TRP A 36 -2.78 21.88 -2.31
N SER A 37 -3.56 22.75 -2.94
CA SER A 37 -3.66 22.74 -4.40
C SER A 37 -2.66 23.73 -4.98
N PRO A 38 -1.77 23.32 -5.93
CA PRO A 38 -0.93 24.26 -6.65
C PRO A 38 -1.71 25.41 -7.31
N ARG A 39 -2.99 25.20 -7.64
CA ARG A 39 -3.85 26.26 -8.17
C ARG A 39 -4.03 27.45 -7.23
N ASP A 40 -3.90 27.25 -5.94
CA ASP A 40 -4.05 28.31 -4.93
C ASP A 40 -2.80 29.21 -4.82
N PHE A 41 -1.70 28.80 -5.48
CA PHE A 41 -0.42 29.49 -5.50
C PHE A 41 -0.10 30.13 -6.86
N THR A 42 -1.07 30.17 -7.76
CA THR A 42 -0.93 30.85 -9.06
C THR A 42 -1.22 32.34 -8.92
N HIS A 43 -0.62 33.15 -9.81
CA HIS A 43 -0.78 34.60 -9.80
C HIS A 43 -1.63 35.10 -10.97
N ASP A 44 -1.92 34.24 -11.95
CA ASP A 44 -2.72 34.57 -13.12
C ASP A 44 -4.23 34.32 -12.88
N ARG A 45 -5.05 35.01 -13.68
CA ARG A 45 -6.51 34.93 -13.58
C ARG A 45 -7.05 33.52 -13.85
N HIS A 46 -6.37 32.76 -14.70
CA HIS A 46 -6.80 31.41 -15.12
C HIS A 46 -6.34 30.32 -14.17
N ARG A 47 -5.54 30.66 -13.16
CA ARG A 47 -4.97 29.71 -12.20
C ARG A 47 -4.22 28.58 -12.90
N THR A 48 -3.38 28.95 -13.86
CA THR A 48 -2.61 28.07 -14.73
C THR A 48 -1.56 27.29 -13.93
N VAL A 49 -1.54 25.97 -14.09
CA VAL A 49 -0.64 25.08 -13.32
C VAL A 49 0.19 24.16 -14.18
N ASP A 50 0.08 24.29 -15.53
CA ASP A 50 0.79 23.46 -16.50
C ASP A 50 1.36 24.31 -17.63
N ASP A 51 2.48 23.84 -18.20
CA ASP A 51 3.15 24.49 -19.33
C ASP A 51 3.82 23.42 -20.21
N ARG A 52 4.25 23.82 -21.40
CA ARG A 52 4.88 22.95 -22.38
C ARG A 52 6.29 22.54 -21.94
N PRO A 53 6.68 21.27 -22.18
CA PRO A 53 8.04 20.84 -21.90
C PRO A 53 9.06 21.51 -22.83
N TYR A 54 10.22 21.85 -22.32
CA TYR A 54 11.37 22.21 -23.14
C TYR A 54 11.77 21.02 -24.04
N GLY A 55 12.20 21.30 -25.25
CA GLY A 55 12.48 20.27 -26.24
C GLY A 55 11.26 19.83 -27.06
N GLY A 56 10.06 20.31 -26.72
CA GLY A 56 8.81 19.93 -27.37
C GLY A 56 8.32 18.56 -26.99
N GLY A 57 7.38 18.00 -27.75
CA GLY A 57 6.75 16.71 -27.49
C GLY A 57 5.27 16.87 -27.13
N PRO A 58 4.53 15.74 -27.02
CA PRO A 58 3.15 15.75 -26.58
C PRO A 58 3.04 16.00 -25.07
N GLY A 59 1.88 16.49 -24.63
CA GLY A 59 1.58 16.68 -23.22
C GLY A 59 2.09 17.99 -22.64
N MET A 60 1.91 18.13 -21.34
CA MET A 60 2.24 19.29 -20.52
C MET A 60 3.02 18.83 -19.29
N LEU A 61 3.66 19.74 -18.59
CA LEU A 61 4.28 19.51 -17.27
C LEU A 61 3.64 20.43 -16.23
N MET A 62 3.63 20.02 -14.99
CA MET A 62 3.24 20.91 -13.90
C MET A 62 4.23 22.07 -13.77
N MET A 63 3.71 23.30 -13.67
CA MET A 63 4.53 24.50 -13.52
C MET A 63 5.33 24.47 -12.21
N VAL A 64 6.58 24.90 -12.29
CA VAL A 64 7.55 24.90 -11.18
C VAL A 64 7.06 25.76 -10.01
N GLN A 65 6.73 27.04 -10.28
CA GLN A 65 6.44 28.00 -9.20
C GLN A 65 5.22 27.60 -8.36
N PRO A 66 4.01 27.32 -8.92
CA PRO A 66 2.86 26.97 -8.09
C PRO A 66 3.09 25.68 -7.30
N LEU A 67 3.80 24.70 -7.89
CA LEU A 67 4.09 23.43 -7.25
C LEU A 67 5.05 23.60 -6.06
N ARG A 68 6.15 24.35 -6.25
CA ARG A 68 7.12 24.63 -5.18
C ARG A 68 6.48 25.41 -4.03
N ASP A 69 5.69 26.43 -4.33
CA ASP A 69 5.05 27.24 -3.30
C ASP A 69 4.05 26.39 -2.48
N ALA A 70 3.31 25.46 -3.11
CA ALA A 70 2.46 24.50 -2.41
C ALA A 70 3.28 23.55 -1.51
N ILE A 71 4.43 23.04 -2.00
CA ILE A 71 5.34 22.19 -1.21
C ILE A 71 5.89 23.00 -0.01
N HIS A 72 6.34 24.23 -0.23
CA HIS A 72 6.86 25.08 0.85
C HIS A 72 5.80 25.41 1.90
N ALA A 73 4.55 25.68 1.48
CA ALA A 73 3.44 25.88 2.41
C ALA A 73 3.16 24.62 3.24
N ALA A 74 3.21 23.45 2.64
CA ALA A 74 3.05 22.19 3.35
C ALA A 74 4.22 21.92 4.32
N LYS A 75 5.47 22.18 3.89
CA LYS A 75 6.66 22.10 4.77
C LYS A 75 6.54 23.05 5.98
N ALA A 76 6.08 24.27 5.75
CA ALA A 76 5.86 25.23 6.83
C ALA A 76 4.77 24.77 7.82
N ALA A 77 3.68 24.18 7.33
CA ALA A 77 2.61 23.65 8.19
C ALA A 77 3.04 22.41 8.96
N ALA A 78 3.84 21.54 8.34
CA ALA A 78 4.37 20.33 8.97
C ALA A 78 5.41 20.65 10.05
N GLY A 79 6.18 21.74 9.89
CA GLY A 79 7.38 22.01 10.69
C GLY A 79 8.51 21.02 10.36
N GLU A 80 9.53 20.97 11.23
CA GLU A 80 10.71 20.13 10.99
C GLU A 80 10.38 18.62 10.92
N GLY A 81 11.21 17.89 10.19
CA GLY A 81 11.18 16.42 10.11
C GLY A 81 10.10 15.82 9.18
N ALA A 82 9.47 16.62 8.34
CA ALA A 82 8.58 16.11 7.31
C ALA A 82 9.38 15.61 6.11
N LYS A 83 9.11 14.38 5.66
CA LYS A 83 9.69 13.78 4.45
C LYS A 83 8.77 14.06 3.26
N VAL A 84 9.33 14.58 2.16
CA VAL A 84 8.61 14.89 0.92
C VAL A 84 8.77 13.73 -0.06
N ILE A 85 7.65 13.16 -0.45
CA ILE A 85 7.57 11.97 -1.32
C ILE A 85 6.85 12.35 -2.62
N TYR A 86 7.48 12.05 -3.74
CA TYR A 86 6.85 12.13 -5.05
C TYR A 86 6.36 10.74 -5.49
N LEU A 87 5.09 10.64 -5.87
CA LEU A 87 4.49 9.42 -6.41
C LEU A 87 4.74 9.34 -7.91
N SER A 88 5.67 8.50 -8.32
CA SER A 88 6.19 8.42 -9.69
C SER A 88 6.43 6.96 -10.09
N PRO A 89 6.15 6.57 -11.36
CA PRO A 89 6.54 5.26 -11.87
C PRO A 89 8.05 5.00 -11.83
N GLN A 90 8.87 6.06 -11.74
CA GLN A 90 10.34 5.98 -11.68
C GLN A 90 10.88 5.71 -10.28
N GLY A 91 10.02 5.82 -9.26
CA GLY A 91 10.40 5.64 -7.87
C GLY A 91 10.64 4.18 -7.45
N ARG A 92 11.19 4.01 -6.25
CA ARG A 92 11.31 2.71 -5.61
C ARG A 92 9.92 2.06 -5.49
N LYS A 93 9.82 0.78 -5.83
CA LYS A 93 8.56 0.03 -5.75
C LYS A 93 8.12 -0.14 -4.30
N LEU A 94 6.88 0.25 -4.02
CA LEU A 94 6.26 0.12 -2.71
C LEU A 94 5.84 -1.35 -2.50
N ASP A 95 6.46 -1.96 -1.52
CA ASP A 95 6.11 -3.27 -0.97
C ASP A 95 5.83 -3.15 0.54
N GLN A 96 5.53 -4.26 1.21
CA GLN A 96 5.20 -4.25 2.64
C GLN A 96 6.37 -3.74 3.50
N ALA A 97 7.61 -4.01 3.12
CA ALA A 97 8.79 -3.50 3.81
C ALA A 97 8.88 -1.97 3.66
N GLY A 98 8.67 -1.45 2.45
CA GLY A 98 8.61 -0.01 2.20
C GLY A 98 7.45 0.69 2.95
N VAL A 99 6.28 0.06 3.02
CA VAL A 99 5.16 0.56 3.84
C VAL A 99 5.54 0.64 5.30
N SER A 100 6.16 -0.41 5.86
CA SER A 100 6.62 -0.43 7.25
C SER A 100 7.67 0.64 7.52
N GLU A 101 8.62 0.84 6.60
CA GLU A 101 9.62 1.91 6.67
C GLU A 101 8.95 3.30 6.68
N LEU A 102 8.04 3.56 5.76
CA LEU A 102 7.33 4.84 5.68
C LEU A 102 6.44 5.09 6.90
N ALA A 103 5.86 4.06 7.48
CA ALA A 103 5.03 4.16 8.68
C ALA A 103 5.80 4.61 9.93
N THR A 104 7.14 4.52 9.94
CA THR A 104 7.97 5.06 11.03
C THR A 104 8.03 6.59 11.05
N ASN A 105 7.72 7.24 9.93
CA ASN A 105 7.72 8.69 9.84
C ASN A 105 6.47 9.28 10.50
N GLN A 106 6.68 10.30 11.32
CA GLN A 106 5.56 11.02 11.96
C GLN A 106 4.86 11.98 11.00
N LYS A 107 5.58 12.45 9.98
CA LYS A 107 5.11 13.46 9.03
C LYS A 107 5.58 13.12 7.63
N LEU A 108 4.63 13.04 6.69
CA LEU A 108 4.89 12.86 5.26
C LEU A 108 4.23 13.99 4.47
N ILE A 109 4.85 14.41 3.38
CA ILE A 109 4.25 15.28 2.37
C ILE A 109 4.25 14.50 1.06
N LEU A 110 3.06 14.21 0.51
CA LEU A 110 2.89 13.44 -0.70
C LEU A 110 2.61 14.37 -1.88
N VAL A 111 3.47 14.33 -2.88
CA VAL A 111 3.35 15.13 -4.10
C VAL A 111 2.73 14.26 -5.19
N CYS A 112 1.54 14.66 -5.64
CA CYS A 112 0.78 14.01 -6.70
C CYS A 112 1.04 14.69 -8.03
N GLY A 113 1.89 14.10 -8.89
CA GLY A 113 2.11 14.58 -10.24
C GLY A 113 0.87 14.39 -11.12
N ARG A 114 0.75 15.26 -12.11
CA ARG A 114 -0.24 15.19 -13.19
C ARG A 114 0.43 15.50 -14.52
N TYR A 115 -0.30 15.34 -15.61
CA TYR A 115 0.20 15.51 -16.96
C TYR A 115 1.37 14.55 -17.27
N GLU A 116 2.46 15.01 -17.88
CA GLU A 116 3.67 14.20 -18.12
C GLU A 116 4.60 14.14 -16.89
N GLY A 117 4.26 14.86 -15.81
CA GLY A 117 5.00 14.88 -14.55
C GLY A 117 5.36 16.29 -14.09
N ILE A 118 6.44 16.37 -13.30
CA ILE A 118 6.95 17.60 -12.70
C ILE A 118 8.37 17.90 -13.22
N ASP A 119 8.78 19.15 -13.11
CA ASP A 119 10.12 19.59 -13.54
C ASP A 119 11.21 18.88 -12.71
N GLU A 120 12.22 18.37 -13.39
CA GLU A 120 13.35 17.63 -12.79
C GLU A 120 14.04 18.42 -11.67
N ARG A 121 14.14 19.75 -11.81
CA ARG A 121 14.75 20.61 -10.79
C ARG A 121 13.93 20.66 -9.49
N VAL A 122 12.61 20.49 -9.59
CA VAL A 122 11.75 20.34 -8.39
C VAL A 122 12.01 18.99 -7.71
N ILE A 123 12.18 17.92 -8.50
CA ILE A 123 12.56 16.61 -7.93
C ILE A 123 13.87 16.73 -7.19
N GLN A 124 14.89 17.31 -7.80
CA GLN A 124 16.24 17.41 -7.23
C GLN A 124 16.32 18.32 -5.99
N THR A 125 15.45 19.33 -5.86
CA THR A 125 15.55 20.34 -4.79
C THR A 125 14.51 20.21 -3.69
N GLU A 126 13.36 19.60 -3.97
CA GLU A 126 12.23 19.58 -3.03
C GLU A 126 11.79 18.19 -2.58
N ILE A 127 12.17 17.15 -3.34
CA ILE A 127 11.72 15.77 -3.09
C ILE A 127 12.82 14.98 -2.38
N ASP A 128 12.49 14.30 -1.30
CA ASP A 128 13.42 13.44 -0.56
C ASP A 128 13.45 12.03 -1.14
N GLU A 129 12.30 11.51 -1.57
CA GLU A 129 12.18 10.15 -2.12
C GLU A 129 11.09 10.08 -3.20
N GLU A 130 11.30 9.17 -4.17
CA GLU A 130 10.28 8.80 -5.15
C GLU A 130 9.79 7.38 -4.91
N TRP A 131 8.47 7.17 -4.96
CA TRP A 131 7.85 5.86 -4.76
C TRP A 131 6.86 5.52 -5.85
N SER A 132 6.89 4.26 -6.30
CA SER A 132 5.99 3.68 -7.31
C SER A 132 5.10 2.61 -6.69
N ILE A 133 3.82 2.58 -7.02
CA ILE A 133 2.91 1.50 -6.59
C ILE A 133 2.88 0.30 -7.56
N GLY A 134 3.67 0.32 -8.63
CA GLY A 134 3.75 -0.77 -9.59
C GLY A 134 4.23 -0.34 -10.95
N ASP A 135 4.53 -1.31 -11.81
CA ASP A 135 5.09 -1.12 -13.14
C ASP A 135 3.97 -0.87 -14.17
N TYR A 136 3.21 0.19 -13.96
CA TYR A 136 2.15 0.68 -14.84
C TYR A 136 1.95 2.18 -14.66
N VAL A 137 1.39 2.83 -15.68
CA VAL A 137 1.17 4.28 -15.68
C VAL A 137 -0.27 4.62 -15.32
N LEU A 138 -0.44 5.60 -14.45
CA LEU A 138 -1.73 6.19 -14.07
C LEU A 138 -1.81 7.64 -14.54
N SER A 139 -3.01 8.19 -14.58
CA SER A 139 -3.27 9.58 -14.99
C SER A 139 -2.79 10.64 -13.97
N GLY A 140 -2.31 10.21 -12.79
CA GLY A 140 -1.81 11.11 -11.74
C GLY A 140 -1.48 10.40 -10.44
N GLY A 141 -0.87 11.13 -9.52
CA GLY A 141 -0.36 10.62 -8.26
C GLY A 141 -1.40 10.44 -7.15
N GLU A 142 -2.65 10.85 -7.34
CA GLU A 142 -3.66 10.81 -6.27
C GLU A 142 -4.02 9.37 -5.85
N LEU A 143 -4.23 8.47 -6.81
CA LEU A 143 -4.49 7.05 -6.49
C LEU A 143 -3.30 6.38 -5.81
N PRO A 144 -2.05 6.53 -6.29
CA PRO A 144 -0.86 6.11 -5.56
C PRO A 144 -0.78 6.67 -4.14
N ALA A 145 -1.04 7.97 -3.97
CA ALA A 145 -1.04 8.60 -2.64
C ALA A 145 -2.10 8.00 -1.71
N MET A 146 -3.32 7.76 -2.20
CA MET A 146 -4.37 7.09 -1.42
C MET A 146 -3.97 5.67 -1.03
N THR A 147 -3.36 4.90 -1.94
CA THR A 147 -2.85 3.56 -1.67
C THR A 147 -1.76 3.59 -0.57
N LEU A 148 -0.83 4.53 -0.65
CA LEU A 148 0.22 4.71 0.35
C LEU A 148 -0.38 5.10 1.70
N ILE A 149 -1.30 6.06 1.73
CA ILE A 149 -1.97 6.50 2.97
C ILE A 149 -2.71 5.34 3.63
N ASP A 150 -3.48 4.57 2.88
CA ASP A 150 -4.23 3.42 3.41
C ASP A 150 -3.25 2.39 4.00
N SER A 151 -2.22 2.01 3.25
CA SER A 151 -1.26 0.99 3.69
C SER A 151 -0.48 1.41 4.93
N VAL A 152 0.07 2.63 5.01
CA VAL A 152 0.82 3.11 6.18
C VAL A 152 -0.09 3.33 7.39
N SER A 153 -1.35 3.70 7.18
CA SER A 153 -2.32 3.93 8.26
C SER A 153 -2.58 2.66 9.08
N ARG A 154 -2.47 1.50 8.47
CA ARG A 154 -2.64 0.20 9.14
C ARG A 154 -1.59 -0.08 10.21
N PHE A 155 -0.42 0.58 10.14
CA PHE A 155 0.67 0.48 11.12
C PHE A 155 0.55 1.50 12.26
N ILE A 156 -0.39 2.44 12.19
CA ILE A 156 -0.59 3.42 13.27
C ILE A 156 -1.31 2.73 14.44
N PRO A 157 -0.72 2.75 15.66
CA PRO A 157 -1.36 2.15 16.84
C PRO A 157 -2.79 2.66 17.05
N GLY A 158 -3.72 1.73 17.27
CA GLY A 158 -5.13 2.05 17.50
C GLY A 158 -5.99 2.27 16.24
N VAL A 159 -5.42 2.23 15.05
CA VAL A 159 -6.17 2.33 13.77
C VAL A 159 -6.90 1.03 13.46
N LEU A 160 -6.25 -0.11 13.63
CA LEU A 160 -6.87 -1.43 13.52
C LEU A 160 -7.42 -1.89 14.86
N GLY A 161 -8.54 -2.63 14.84
CA GLY A 161 -9.18 -3.15 16.06
C GLY A 161 -8.38 -4.23 16.80
N HIS A 162 -7.47 -4.91 16.09
CA HIS A 162 -6.50 -5.84 16.64
C HIS A 162 -5.12 -5.48 16.11
N GLU A 163 -4.17 -5.20 17.01
CA GLU A 163 -2.80 -4.82 16.64
C GLU A 163 -2.08 -5.92 15.85
N ALA A 164 -2.40 -7.19 16.12
CA ALA A 164 -1.87 -8.34 15.39
C ALA A 164 -2.29 -8.40 13.91
N SER A 165 -3.38 -7.71 13.50
CA SER A 165 -3.89 -7.79 12.12
C SER A 165 -2.88 -7.29 11.08
N ALA A 166 -2.08 -6.28 11.38
CA ALA A 166 -1.07 -5.76 10.46
C ALA A 166 0.17 -6.67 10.35
N THR A 167 0.44 -7.47 11.39
CA THR A 167 1.62 -8.36 11.47
C THR A 167 1.31 -9.79 11.01
N GLU A 168 0.04 -10.17 10.93
CA GLU A 168 -0.41 -11.49 10.47
C GLU A 168 -0.89 -11.52 9.02
N ASP A 169 -0.97 -10.36 8.35
CA ASP A 169 -1.39 -10.25 6.95
C ASP A 169 -0.33 -10.76 5.96
N SER A 170 -0.73 -10.94 4.70
CA SER A 170 0.19 -11.26 3.61
C SER A 170 1.39 -10.32 3.59
N PHE A 171 2.56 -10.90 3.34
CA PHE A 171 3.88 -10.24 3.25
C PHE A 171 4.49 -9.77 4.57
N ALA A 172 3.77 -9.78 5.69
CA ALA A 172 4.31 -9.35 6.99
C ALA A 172 5.52 -10.20 7.40
N GLU A 173 5.41 -11.53 7.23
CA GLU A 173 6.50 -12.50 7.46
C GLU A 173 7.03 -13.11 6.15
N GLY A 174 6.85 -12.46 5.01
CA GLY A 174 7.29 -12.91 3.70
C GLY A 174 6.40 -13.99 3.06
N LEU A 175 5.28 -14.35 3.67
CA LEU A 175 4.33 -15.32 3.16
C LEU A 175 3.02 -14.66 2.72
N LEU A 176 2.26 -15.34 1.87
CA LEU A 176 0.84 -15.03 1.68
C LEU A 176 0.04 -15.56 2.87
N ASP A 177 -1.04 -14.88 3.19
CA ASP A 177 -1.93 -15.29 4.26
C ASP A 177 -2.67 -16.61 3.93
N CYS A 178 -3.14 -17.30 4.99
CA CYS A 178 -3.89 -18.54 4.89
C CYS A 178 -5.32 -18.29 4.36
N PRO A 179 -6.05 -19.35 3.91
CA PRO A 179 -7.45 -19.23 3.56
C PRO A 179 -8.32 -18.96 4.79
N HIS A 180 -9.26 -18.04 4.64
CA HIS A 180 -10.26 -17.74 5.66
C HIS A 180 -11.62 -18.30 5.28
N TYR A 181 -12.38 -18.68 6.31
CA TYR A 181 -13.72 -19.25 6.18
C TYR A 181 -14.67 -18.48 7.10
N THR A 182 -15.90 -18.28 6.64
CA THR A 182 -16.99 -17.69 7.43
C THR A 182 -18.25 -18.53 7.29
N ARG A 183 -19.31 -18.18 7.99
CA ARG A 183 -20.61 -18.84 7.90
C ARG A 183 -21.22 -18.72 6.50
N PRO A 184 -21.96 -19.75 6.03
CA PRO A 184 -22.31 -21.01 6.70
C PRO A 184 -21.15 -22.00 6.77
N GLU A 185 -21.26 -23.01 7.66
CA GLU A 185 -20.25 -24.07 7.82
C GLU A 185 -20.15 -24.99 6.59
N VAL A 186 -21.26 -25.20 5.90
CA VAL A 186 -21.34 -25.96 4.65
C VAL A 186 -21.89 -25.07 3.55
N LEU A 187 -21.16 -24.93 2.45
CA LEU A 187 -21.56 -24.18 1.27
C LEU A 187 -21.52 -25.11 0.05
N GLU A 188 -22.68 -25.46 -0.52
CA GLU A 188 -22.80 -26.32 -1.71
C GLU A 188 -22.02 -27.64 -1.61
N GLY A 189 -22.07 -28.26 -0.42
CA GLY A 189 -21.34 -29.50 -0.12
C GLY A 189 -19.87 -29.32 0.25
N MET A 190 -19.34 -28.11 0.22
CA MET A 190 -17.99 -27.78 0.70
C MET A 190 -18.04 -27.41 2.18
N GLU A 191 -17.27 -28.11 2.99
CA GLU A 191 -17.21 -27.89 4.44
C GLU A 191 -16.04 -26.99 4.83
N VAL A 192 -16.23 -26.24 5.92
CA VAL A 192 -15.12 -25.58 6.62
C VAL A 192 -14.17 -26.66 7.16
N PRO A 193 -12.85 -26.52 7.01
CA PRO A 193 -11.90 -27.48 7.57
C PRO A 193 -12.14 -27.72 9.06
N SER A 194 -12.30 -28.99 9.45
CA SER A 194 -12.67 -29.42 10.81
C SER A 194 -11.70 -28.89 11.89
N VAL A 195 -10.43 -28.72 11.56
CA VAL A 195 -9.43 -28.14 12.47
C VAL A 195 -9.81 -26.72 12.91
N LEU A 196 -10.45 -25.94 12.05
CA LEU A 196 -10.89 -24.56 12.38
C LEU A 196 -12.10 -24.55 13.34
N LEU A 197 -12.82 -25.66 13.44
CA LEU A 197 -13.98 -25.83 14.32
C LEU A 197 -13.59 -26.49 15.67
N SER A 198 -12.36 -27.00 15.79
CA SER A 198 -11.90 -27.82 16.93
C SER A 198 -11.72 -27.04 18.24
N GLY A 199 -11.52 -25.70 18.16
CA GLY A 199 -11.13 -24.89 19.32
C GLY A 199 -9.67 -25.10 19.77
N ASN A 200 -8.91 -26.00 19.13
CA ASN A 200 -7.49 -26.23 19.43
C ASN A 200 -6.61 -25.18 18.76
N HIS A 201 -6.29 -24.12 19.49
CA HIS A 201 -5.52 -23.00 18.96
C HIS A 201 -4.13 -23.38 18.43
N ALA A 202 -3.49 -24.41 18.98
CA ALA A 202 -2.18 -24.88 18.50
C ALA A 202 -2.30 -25.52 17.11
N GLU A 203 -3.27 -26.42 16.93
CA GLU A 203 -3.54 -27.06 15.64
C GLU A 203 -4.05 -26.06 14.59
N ILE A 204 -4.86 -25.10 15.00
CA ILE A 204 -5.33 -24.02 14.12
C ILE A 204 -4.14 -23.18 13.60
N ARG A 205 -3.22 -22.78 14.49
CA ARG A 205 -2.01 -22.03 14.09
C ARG A 205 -1.13 -22.84 13.14
N ARG A 206 -0.89 -24.12 13.46
CA ARG A 206 -0.12 -25.04 12.61
C ARG A 206 -0.77 -25.20 11.22
N TRP A 207 -2.07 -25.38 11.19
CA TRP A 207 -2.82 -25.48 9.93
C TRP A 207 -2.73 -24.19 9.10
N ARG A 208 -2.92 -23.03 9.72
CA ARG A 208 -2.80 -21.73 9.06
C ARG A 208 -1.41 -21.54 8.45
N LEU A 209 -0.35 -21.81 9.19
CA LEU A 209 1.02 -21.73 8.70
C LEU A 209 1.26 -22.68 7.53
N LYS A 210 0.79 -23.93 7.59
CA LYS A 210 0.86 -24.87 6.48
C LYS A 210 0.16 -24.34 5.23
N GLN A 211 -1.01 -23.76 5.39
CA GLN A 211 -1.76 -23.19 4.26
C GLN A 211 -1.08 -21.94 3.67
N SER A 212 -0.54 -21.07 4.50
CA SER A 212 0.22 -19.90 4.06
C SER A 212 1.44 -20.29 3.23
N LEU A 213 2.22 -21.24 3.70
CA LEU A 213 3.38 -21.80 2.97
C LEU A 213 2.96 -22.43 1.65
N GLY A 214 1.90 -23.23 1.66
CA GLY A 214 1.38 -23.88 0.46
C GLY A 214 0.83 -22.90 -0.57
N ARG A 215 0.07 -21.90 -0.14
CA ARG A 215 -0.42 -20.83 -1.02
C ARG A 215 0.71 -20.01 -1.61
N THR A 216 1.71 -19.69 -0.81
CA THR A 216 2.90 -18.96 -1.28
C THR A 216 3.62 -19.77 -2.34
N TRP A 217 3.85 -21.06 -2.09
CA TRP A 217 4.46 -21.95 -3.07
C TRP A 217 3.70 -22.04 -4.39
N LEU A 218 2.35 -22.09 -4.34
CA LEU A 218 1.51 -22.21 -5.53
C LEU A 218 1.38 -20.90 -6.34
N ARG A 219 1.34 -19.75 -5.66
CA ARG A 219 0.94 -18.47 -6.26
C ARG A 219 2.06 -17.47 -6.40
N ARG A 220 3.01 -17.50 -5.49
CA ARG A 220 4.13 -16.55 -5.39
C ARG A 220 5.40 -17.28 -4.93
N PRO A 221 5.87 -18.29 -5.72
CA PRO A 221 7.02 -19.13 -5.34
C PRO A 221 8.29 -18.32 -5.11
N GLU A 222 8.47 -17.19 -5.80
CA GLU A 222 9.62 -16.30 -5.65
C GLU A 222 9.75 -15.71 -4.23
N LEU A 223 8.66 -15.61 -3.47
CA LEU A 223 8.74 -15.18 -2.07
C LEU A 223 9.46 -16.19 -1.18
N LEU A 224 9.32 -17.49 -1.50
CA LEU A 224 10.00 -18.56 -0.75
C LEU A 224 11.48 -18.66 -1.08
N GLU A 225 11.91 -18.22 -2.26
CA GLU A 225 13.32 -18.26 -2.67
C GLU A 225 14.19 -17.35 -1.80
N ASN A 226 13.60 -16.28 -1.27
CA ASN A 226 14.28 -15.31 -0.42
C ASN A 226 14.04 -15.52 1.08
N LEU A 227 13.30 -16.56 1.46
CA LEU A 227 12.91 -16.82 2.85
C LEU A 227 13.70 -17.99 3.42
N ALA A 228 14.43 -17.77 4.54
CA ALA A 228 15.06 -18.82 5.29
C ALA A 228 14.00 -19.57 6.13
N LEU A 229 13.48 -20.68 5.59
CA LEU A 229 12.49 -21.49 6.30
C LEU A 229 13.09 -22.17 7.53
N THR A 230 12.34 -22.15 8.64
CA THR A 230 12.66 -22.97 9.81
C THR A 230 12.43 -24.46 9.48
N GLU A 231 12.95 -25.38 10.30
CA GLU A 231 12.73 -26.83 10.13
C GLU A 231 11.22 -27.17 10.14
N GLU A 232 10.44 -26.51 11.00
CA GLU A 232 8.99 -26.69 11.07
C GLU A 232 8.33 -26.22 9.77
N GLN A 233 8.68 -25.04 9.29
CA GLN A 233 8.12 -24.49 8.04
C GLN A 233 8.46 -25.37 6.83
N ALA A 234 9.69 -25.85 6.74
CA ALA A 234 10.09 -26.76 5.67
C ALA A 234 9.31 -28.08 5.69
N ARG A 235 9.09 -28.65 6.89
CA ARG A 235 8.27 -29.86 7.07
C ARG A 235 6.81 -29.61 6.67
N LEU A 236 6.22 -28.51 7.11
CA LEU A 236 4.82 -28.18 6.80
C LEU A 236 4.61 -27.92 5.30
N LEU A 237 5.59 -27.31 4.64
CA LEU A 237 5.56 -27.13 3.18
C LEU A 237 5.64 -28.46 2.45
N ALA A 238 6.48 -29.39 2.91
CA ALA A 238 6.59 -30.74 2.34
C ALA A 238 5.27 -31.52 2.51
N GLU A 239 4.66 -31.46 3.70
CA GLU A 239 3.34 -32.03 3.95
C GLU A 239 2.29 -31.48 2.98
N PHE A 240 2.22 -30.15 2.81
CA PHE A 240 1.29 -29.50 1.88
C PHE A 240 1.48 -29.97 0.44
N LYS A 241 2.73 -30.01 -0.05
CA LYS A 241 3.06 -30.48 -1.40
C LYS A 241 2.59 -31.92 -1.66
N THR A 242 2.77 -32.78 -0.66
CA THR A 242 2.32 -34.18 -0.75
C THR A 242 0.80 -34.29 -0.82
N GLU A 243 0.09 -33.57 0.04
CA GLU A 243 -1.38 -33.53 0.04
C GLU A 243 -1.93 -32.97 -1.27
N HIS A 244 -1.32 -31.90 -1.79
CA HIS A 244 -1.71 -31.26 -3.03
C HIS A 244 -1.54 -32.22 -4.24
N ALA A 245 -0.43 -32.93 -4.32
CA ALA A 245 -0.19 -33.92 -5.37
C ALA A 245 -1.23 -35.07 -5.33
N GLN A 246 -1.59 -35.54 -4.14
CA GLN A 246 -2.63 -36.58 -3.96
C GLN A 246 -4.02 -36.10 -4.39
N GLN A 247 -4.34 -34.82 -4.16
CA GLN A 247 -5.62 -34.22 -4.58
C GLN A 247 -5.70 -34.07 -6.10
N GLN A 248 -4.61 -33.67 -6.76
CA GLN A 248 -4.55 -33.58 -8.23
C GLN A 248 -4.75 -34.97 -8.88
N HIS A 249 -4.06 -36.00 -8.40
CA HIS A 249 -4.24 -37.36 -8.92
C HIS A 249 -5.67 -37.91 -8.77
N LYS A 250 -6.39 -37.49 -7.73
CA LYS A 250 -7.81 -37.87 -7.55
C LYS A 250 -8.73 -37.16 -8.56
N HIS A 251 -8.41 -35.92 -8.93
CA HIS A 251 -9.20 -35.16 -9.91
C HIS A 251 -8.98 -35.68 -11.34
N ASP A 252 -7.72 -35.97 -11.71
CA ASP A 252 -7.36 -36.46 -13.02
C ASP A 252 -7.83 -37.91 -13.26
N GLY A 253 -8.04 -38.68 -12.18
CA GLY A 253 -8.57 -40.05 -12.23
C GLY A 253 -10.11 -40.15 -12.28
N MET A 254 -10.82 -39.05 -12.16
CA MET A 254 -12.30 -38.96 -12.19
C MET A 254 -12.82 -38.25 -13.46
N ALA A 255 -11.94 -37.78 -14.36
CA ALA A 255 -12.24 -37.21 -15.66
C ALA A 255 -12.01 -38.25 -16.76
#